data_54b31ecff0f7a4c0530f7edf05e17d18
#
_entry.id   54b31ecff0f7a4c0530f7edf05e17d18
#
_cell.length_a   1.000
_cell.length_b   1.000
_cell.length_c   1.000
_cell.angle_alpha   90.00
_cell.angle_beta   90.00
_cell.angle_gamma   90.00
#
_symmetry.space_group_name_H-M   'P 1'
#
loop_
_entity.id
_entity.type
_entity.pdbx_description
1 polymer ?
#
loop_
_entity_poly.entity_id
_entity_poly.type
_entity_poly.pdbx_seq_one_letter_code
_entity_poly.pdbx_strand_id
1 'polypeptide(L)' 'WSFKKVEGNMQKGDLLIFTIRGKVGNHCGVYLGEDLFYHHAENRLSCRENLYPFWKKYISGVYRYAT' A
#
# COMPACT_ATOMS: atom_id res chain seq x y z
N TRP A 1 20.58 -1.77 2.58
CA TRP A 1 19.20 -2.27 2.60
C TRP A 1 18.40 -1.61 1.50
N SER A 2 17.39 -2.28 1.02
CA SER A 2 16.61 -1.78 -0.09
C SER A 2 15.23 -2.42 -0.11
N PHE A 3 14.35 -1.86 -0.91
CA PHE A 3 13.05 -2.45 -1.19
C PHE A 3 13.11 -3.13 -2.54
N LYS A 4 12.47 -4.29 -2.64
CA LYS A 4 12.34 -5.02 -3.89
C LYS A 4 10.88 -5.05 -4.30
N LYS A 5 10.63 -4.92 -5.60
CA LYS A 5 9.28 -4.99 -6.13
C LYS A 5 8.72 -6.39 -5.95
N VAL A 6 7.48 -6.49 -5.49
CA VAL A 6 6.81 -7.76 -5.26
C VAL A 6 5.94 -8.09 -6.47
N GLU A 7 6.17 -9.28 -7.02
CA GLU A 7 5.35 -9.82 -8.11
C GLU A 7 4.58 -10.99 -7.52
N GLY A 8 3.33 -10.81 -7.21
CA GLY A 8 2.52 -11.87 -6.64
C GLY A 8 1.85 -11.45 -5.36
N ASN A 9 1.70 -12.39 -4.44
CA ASN A 9 0.93 -12.14 -3.22
C ASN A 9 1.63 -11.17 -2.27
N MET A 10 0.84 -10.26 -1.72
CA MET A 10 1.31 -9.32 -0.70
C MET A 10 1.47 -10.04 0.63
N GLN A 11 2.43 -9.58 1.42
CA GLN A 11 2.66 -10.08 2.77
C GLN A 11 2.65 -8.93 3.76
N LYS A 12 2.31 -9.24 5.00
CA LYS A 12 2.32 -8.25 6.08
C LYS A 12 3.67 -7.52 6.10
N GLY A 13 3.61 -6.21 6.14
CA GLY A 13 4.80 -5.36 6.14
C GLY A 13 5.18 -4.83 4.77
N ASP A 14 4.54 -5.30 3.70
CA ASP A 14 4.83 -4.79 2.37
C ASP A 14 4.37 -3.34 2.22
N LEU A 15 5.18 -2.56 1.51
CA LEU A 15 4.86 -1.17 1.21
C LEU A 15 3.99 -1.11 -0.02
N LEU A 16 2.86 -0.44 0.09
CA LEU A 16 1.91 -0.28 -1.01
C LEU A 16 2.01 1.14 -1.53
N ILE A 17 2.17 1.27 -2.84
CA ILE A 17 2.17 2.57 -3.51
C ILE A 17 0.90 2.67 -4.32
N PHE A 18 0.16 3.75 -4.10
CA PHE A 18 -1.11 3.98 -4.78
C PHE A 18 -0.96 5.13 -5.77
N THR A 19 -1.64 5.01 -6.90
CA THR A 19 -1.78 6.09 -7.86
C THR A 19 -3.24 6.50 -7.89
N ILE A 20 -3.53 7.68 -7.38
CA ILE A 20 -4.89 8.19 -7.27
C ILE A 20 -5.01 9.43 -8.14
N ARG A 21 -6.08 9.49 -8.93
CA ARG A 21 -6.36 10.63 -9.82
C ARG A 21 -5.23 10.89 -10.82
N GLY A 22 -4.59 9.83 -11.29
CA GLY A 22 -3.56 9.96 -12.33
C GLY A 22 -2.23 10.52 -11.88
N LYS A 23 -2.02 10.70 -10.59
CA LYS A 23 -0.74 11.17 -10.05
C LYS A 23 0.06 9.99 -9.56
N VAL A 24 1.15 9.70 -10.24
CA VAL A 24 1.97 8.53 -9.96
C VAL A 24 2.52 8.57 -8.53
N GLY A 25 2.29 7.50 -7.78
CA GLY A 25 2.86 7.33 -6.45
C GLY A 25 2.49 8.39 -5.44
N ASN A 26 1.27 8.94 -5.54
CA ASN A 26 0.89 10.05 -4.68
C ASN A 26 0.36 9.64 -3.30
N HIS A 27 0.33 8.34 -2.99
CA HIS A 27 -0.14 7.86 -1.70
C HIS A 27 0.52 6.53 -1.39
N CYS A 28 0.79 6.27 -0.12
CA CYS A 28 1.40 5.01 0.27
C CYS A 28 0.80 4.48 1.56
N GLY A 29 1.00 3.18 1.79
CA GLY A 29 0.54 2.51 2.99
C GLY A 29 1.34 1.24 3.23
N VAL A 30 1.00 0.55 4.31
CA VAL A 30 1.66 -0.69 4.68
C VAL A 30 0.62 -1.79 4.79
N TYR A 31 0.87 -2.91 4.12
CA TYR A 31 -0.04 -4.04 4.16
C TYR A 31 0.04 -4.73 5.52
N LEU A 32 -1.11 -5.01 6.11
CA LEU A 32 -1.19 -5.63 7.44
C LEU A 32 -1.60 -7.09 7.39
N GLY A 33 -1.88 -7.62 6.20
CA GLY A 33 -2.43 -8.95 6.05
C GLY A 33 -3.94 -8.92 6.04
N GLU A 34 -4.58 -9.99 5.58
CA GLU A 34 -6.04 -10.16 5.56
C GLU A 34 -6.76 -8.99 4.90
N ASP A 35 -6.17 -8.49 3.80
CA ASP A 35 -6.73 -7.38 3.02
C ASP A 35 -6.86 -6.07 3.78
N LEU A 36 -6.12 -5.93 4.88
CA LEU A 36 -6.06 -4.68 5.64
C LEU A 36 -4.75 -3.95 5.33
N PHE A 37 -4.81 -2.63 5.37
CA PHE A 37 -3.60 -1.82 5.24
C PHE A 37 -3.69 -0.62 6.16
N TYR A 38 -2.51 -0.09 6.51
CA TYR A 38 -2.38 1.07 7.37
C TYR A 38 -1.88 2.24 6.53
N HIS A 39 -2.52 3.39 6.64
CA HIS A 39 -2.08 4.56 5.89
C HIS A 39 -2.44 5.84 6.63
N HIS A 40 -1.80 6.91 6.19
CA HIS A 40 -2.06 8.24 6.70
C HIS A 40 -2.81 9.02 5.62
N ALA A 41 -4.09 9.22 5.83
CA ALA A 41 -4.93 9.92 4.87
C ALA A 41 -4.84 11.43 5.09
N GLU A 42 -4.95 12.18 4.00
CA GLU A 42 -4.93 13.63 4.07
C GLU A 42 -6.06 14.14 4.97
N ASN A 43 -5.72 15.07 5.85
CA ASN A 43 -6.65 15.69 6.78
C ASN A 43 -7.32 14.71 7.75
N ARG A 44 -6.68 13.56 7.97
CA ARG A 44 -7.18 12.58 8.92
C ARG A 44 -6.02 11.94 9.66
N LEU A 45 -6.32 11.33 10.80
CA LEU A 45 -5.33 10.54 11.52
C LEU A 45 -5.01 9.27 10.74
N SER A 46 -3.83 8.73 10.99
CA SER A 46 -3.45 7.44 10.43
C SER A 46 -4.48 6.38 10.81
N CYS A 47 -4.80 5.50 9.89
CA CYS A 47 -5.85 4.53 10.14
C CYS A 47 -5.61 3.22 9.39
N ARG A 48 -6.31 2.19 9.82
CA ARG A 48 -6.36 0.91 9.13
C ARG A 48 -7.66 0.85 8.33
N GLU A 49 -7.56 0.38 7.12
CA GLU A 49 -8.72 0.21 6.25
C GLU A 49 -8.61 -1.06 5.44
N ASN A 50 -9.74 -1.53 4.93
CA ASN A 50 -9.77 -2.65 3.99
C ASN A 50 -9.32 -2.18 2.61
N LEU A 51 -8.56 -3.02 1.92
CA LEU A 51 -8.17 -2.74 0.54
C LEU A 51 -9.38 -2.82 -0.40
N TYR A 52 -10.30 -3.70 -0.11
CA TYR A 52 -11.50 -3.90 -0.94
C TYR A 52 -12.67 -3.14 -0.38
N PRO A 53 -13.59 -2.70 -1.24
CA PRO A 53 -13.51 -2.77 -2.70
C PRO A 53 -12.79 -1.59 -3.33
N PHE A 54 -12.47 -0.55 -2.57
CA PHE A 54 -12.07 0.73 -3.15
C PHE A 54 -10.58 0.84 -3.49
N TRP A 55 -9.71 0.57 -2.50
CA TRP A 55 -8.30 0.91 -2.60
C TRP A 55 -7.48 -0.01 -3.49
N LYS A 56 -7.87 -1.27 -3.59
CA LYS A 56 -7.08 -2.28 -4.32
C LYS A 56 -6.78 -1.87 -5.75
N LYS A 57 -7.74 -1.29 -6.42
CA LYS A 57 -7.59 -0.92 -7.83
C LYS A 57 -6.60 0.21 -8.07
N TYR A 58 -6.24 0.94 -7.03
CA TYR A 58 -5.30 2.06 -7.15
C TYR A 58 -3.87 1.68 -6.83
N ILE A 59 -3.60 0.44 -6.46
CA ILE A 59 -2.24 0.00 -6.18
C ILE A 59 -1.45 -0.02 -7.48
N SER A 60 -0.36 0.78 -7.53
CA SER A 60 0.52 0.82 -8.69
C SER A 60 1.83 0.08 -8.45
N GLY A 61 2.14 -0.24 -7.21
CA GLY A 61 3.35 -1.01 -6.90
C GLY A 61 3.30 -1.55 -5.49
N VAL A 62 3.96 -2.68 -5.30
CA VAL A 62 4.12 -3.31 -3.99
C VAL A 62 5.58 -3.60 -3.81
N TYR A 63 6.14 -3.21 -2.67
CA TYR A 63 7.57 -3.36 -2.42
C TYR A 63 7.80 -4.01 -1.07
N ARG A 64 8.82 -4.85 -1.01
CA ARG A 64 9.16 -5.58 0.22
C ARG A 64 10.57 -5.19 0.65
N TYR A 65 10.72 -4.89 1.93
CA TYR A 65 12.02 -4.58 2.48
C TYR A 65 12.90 -5.84 2.43
N ALA A 66 14.11 -5.69 1.92
CA ALA A 66 15.06 -6.77 1.82
C ALA A 66 16.33 -6.41 2.58
N THR A 67 16.78 -7.29 3.43
CA THR A 67 18.04 -7.13 4.17
C THR A 67 19.18 -7.84 3.46
#